data_209e0759b2cc8356618c668c6de3b5d1
#
_entry.id   209e0759b2cc8356618c668c6de3b5d1
#
_cell.length_a   1.000
_cell.length_b   1.000
_cell.length_c   1.000
_cell.angle_alpha   90.00
_cell.angle_beta   90.00
_cell.angle_gamma   90.00
#
_symmetry.space_group_name_H-M   'P 1'
#
loop_
_entity.id
_entity.type
_entity.pdbx_description
1 polymer ?
#
loop_
_entity_poly.entity_id
_entity_poly.type
_entity_poly.pdbx_seq_one_letter_code
_entity_poly.pdbx_strand_id
1 'polypeptide(L)'
;MPQVIPYIPQRITVHLGAPSSDAANVTVNFADYVKNVTSSEIYPTWEEAALRANILAIVSFALNRVYTEFYRSRGYSFDITNSTAYDQFFVNGRSYFTNVARLVDELFDDYLRRPGFVEPLAAKFCNGTTVTCEGLSQWGSQNLARQGYNAVQILRSYYGNVEIVNNAPIRGITSFYPGTPLRRGTTGPSVVVVQVELNRISQNYPAIPKIPLVDGIFGAQTEAAVRKFQEIVNLAVDGIVGRETWYALVRYYVAVTSLAELRSQGQRFYTISWAISDPIEQGDRGVKVEHLQYMLSVLSAYIPEIPPVTIDGIFGSATRSAVIAAQRRFGLPETGIVNFDTWYEIYDQFSGIETTGWRDPENYPYTAAIIGGTPPRNRYAQSTTLTQFPGNPLSTGNQDPVRQEAPR
;
A
#
# COMPACT_ATOMS: atom_id res chain seq x y z
N MET A 1 -5.66 -5.68 -3.85
CA MET A 1 -5.13 -4.56 -3.07
C MET A 1 -4.09 -3.84 -3.89
N PRO A 2 -4.19 -2.53 -4.05
CA PRO A 2 -3.21 -1.81 -4.82
C PRO A 2 -1.83 -2.00 -4.22
N GLN A 3 -0.83 -2.15 -5.05
CA GLN A 3 0.57 -2.19 -4.64
C GLN A 3 1.05 -0.80 -4.30
N VAL A 4 0.28 -0.12 -3.54
CA VAL A 4 0.64 1.16 -2.97
C VAL A 4 1.42 0.90 -1.71
N ILE A 5 2.32 1.80 -1.46
CA ILE A 5 3.00 1.90 -0.18
C ILE A 5 1.95 2.05 0.90
N PRO A 6 1.98 1.25 1.96
CA PRO A 6 1.12 1.46 3.11
C PRO A 6 1.20 2.89 3.60
N TYR A 7 0.07 3.47 3.94
CA TYR A 7 -0.05 4.82 4.45
C TYR A 7 -0.91 4.82 5.71
N ILE A 8 -0.71 5.77 6.56
CA ILE A 8 -1.56 6.00 7.72
C ILE A 8 -2.82 6.73 7.24
N PRO A 9 -4.03 6.22 7.47
CA PRO A 9 -5.24 6.95 7.15
C PRO A 9 -5.39 8.14 8.11
N GLN A 10 -5.82 9.30 7.62
CA GLN A 10 -6.13 10.43 8.51
C GLN A 10 -7.25 10.08 9.48
N ARG A 11 -8.21 9.29 9.03
CA ARG A 11 -9.38 8.88 9.81
C ARG A 11 -9.63 7.39 9.64
N ILE A 12 -10.20 6.77 10.68
CA ILE A 12 -10.61 5.37 10.70
C ILE A 12 -12.08 5.29 11.13
N THR A 13 -12.85 4.43 10.46
CA THR A 13 -14.25 4.18 10.82
C THR A 13 -14.36 2.92 11.66
N VAL A 14 -14.84 3.06 12.88
CA VAL A 14 -15.00 2.01 13.87
C VAL A 14 -16.47 1.61 14.00
N HIS A 15 -16.77 0.33 13.85
CA HIS A 15 -18.07 -0.24 14.13
C HIS A 15 -18.17 -0.60 15.62
N LEU A 16 -19.24 -0.12 16.29
CA LEU A 16 -19.39 -0.24 17.74
C LEU A 16 -20.08 -1.56 18.15
N GLY A 17 -19.69 -2.66 17.53
CA GLY A 17 -20.27 -3.98 17.80
C GLY A 17 -19.59 -5.11 17.03
N ALA A 18 -20.22 -6.28 17.04
CA ALA A 18 -19.82 -7.38 16.17
C ALA A 18 -20.04 -7.02 14.71
N PRO A 19 -19.25 -7.51 13.75
CA PRO A 19 -19.32 -7.07 12.36
C PRO A 19 -20.70 -7.12 11.71
N SER A 20 -21.52 -8.10 12.09
CA SER A 20 -22.88 -8.30 11.57
C SER A 20 -23.97 -7.67 12.41
N SER A 21 -23.64 -6.98 13.51
CA SER A 21 -24.62 -6.33 14.37
C SER A 21 -25.12 -5.01 13.76
N ASP A 22 -26.34 -4.63 14.14
CA ASP A 22 -26.90 -3.31 13.83
C ASP A 22 -26.39 -2.29 14.85
N ALA A 23 -25.10 -1.98 14.78
CA ALA A 23 -24.45 -1.03 15.66
C ALA A 23 -23.96 0.20 14.88
N ALA A 24 -23.79 1.32 15.58
CA ALA A 24 -23.34 2.57 14.96
C ALA A 24 -21.89 2.48 14.47
N ASN A 25 -21.60 3.18 13.39
CA ASN A 25 -20.25 3.47 12.94
C ASN A 25 -19.83 4.88 13.40
N VAL A 26 -18.64 4.99 13.96
CA VAL A 26 -18.03 6.28 14.32
C VAL A 26 -16.74 6.45 13.55
N THR A 27 -16.50 7.65 13.05
CA THR A 27 -15.27 7.97 12.34
C THR A 27 -14.45 8.96 13.16
N VAL A 28 -13.24 8.57 13.53
CA VAL A 28 -12.32 9.34 14.36
C VAL A 28 -10.99 9.54 13.65
N ASN A 29 -10.17 10.50 14.11
CA ASN A 29 -8.79 10.60 13.63
C ASN A 29 -8.01 9.34 14.01
N PHE A 30 -7.09 8.90 13.15
CA PHE A 30 -6.36 7.65 13.37
C PHE A 30 -5.51 7.70 14.65
N ALA A 31 -4.81 8.82 14.88
CA ALA A 31 -4.04 9.00 16.13
C ALA A 31 -4.94 8.94 17.37
N ASP A 32 -6.14 9.56 17.33
CA ASP A 32 -7.08 9.51 18.45
C ASP A 32 -7.66 8.11 18.66
N TYR A 33 -7.85 7.35 17.58
CA TYR A 33 -8.18 5.92 17.68
C TYR A 33 -7.11 5.15 18.43
N VAL A 34 -5.83 5.32 18.06
CA VAL A 34 -4.71 4.63 18.70
C VAL A 34 -4.58 5.03 20.19
N LYS A 35 -4.74 6.33 20.51
CA LYS A 35 -4.75 6.81 21.92
C LYS A 35 -5.84 6.14 22.74
N ASN A 36 -7.04 6.04 22.16
CA ASN A 36 -8.19 5.44 22.82
C ASN A 36 -7.97 3.95 23.07
N VAL A 37 -7.60 3.19 22.04
CA VAL A 37 -7.34 1.75 22.16
C VAL A 37 -6.20 1.50 23.17
N THR A 38 -5.08 2.20 23.05
CA THR A 38 -3.95 2.04 23.97
C THR A 38 -4.38 2.30 25.44
N SER A 39 -5.14 3.36 25.66
CA SER A 39 -5.65 3.68 27.00
C SER A 39 -6.69 2.68 27.51
N SER A 40 -7.29 1.89 26.62
CA SER A 40 -8.29 0.87 26.96
C SER A 40 -7.68 -0.51 27.19
N GLU A 41 -6.55 -0.79 26.57
CA GLU A 41 -5.94 -2.12 26.52
C GLU A 41 -4.84 -2.31 27.58
N ILE A 42 -4.08 -1.24 27.89
CA ILE A 42 -2.91 -1.34 28.77
C ILE A 42 -2.88 -0.25 29.84
N TYR A 43 -2.11 -0.48 30.90
CA TYR A 43 -2.01 0.45 32.02
C TYR A 43 -0.98 1.56 31.72
N PRO A 44 -1.33 2.84 31.93
CA PRO A 44 -0.43 3.98 31.67
C PRO A 44 0.79 4.00 32.58
N THR A 45 0.78 3.21 33.65
CA THR A 45 1.88 3.10 34.66
C THR A 45 2.91 2.05 34.29
N TRP A 46 2.78 1.38 33.13
CA TRP A 46 3.76 0.42 32.68
C TRP A 46 5.05 1.09 32.22
N GLU A 47 6.13 0.29 32.17
CA GLU A 47 7.41 0.73 31.62
C GLU A 47 7.24 1.27 30.19
N GLU A 48 7.91 2.36 29.88
CA GLU A 48 7.78 3.03 28.59
C GLU A 48 8.09 2.09 27.42
N ALA A 49 9.07 1.21 27.55
CA ALA A 49 9.39 0.20 26.54
C ALA A 49 8.21 -0.74 26.24
N ALA A 50 7.45 -1.13 27.26
CA ALA A 50 6.23 -1.92 27.08
C ALA A 50 5.12 -1.09 26.42
N LEU A 51 4.92 0.16 26.83
CA LEU A 51 3.94 1.05 26.21
C LEU A 51 4.23 1.24 24.72
N ARG A 52 5.47 1.55 24.36
CA ARG A 52 5.89 1.71 22.95
C ARG A 52 5.70 0.44 22.13
N ALA A 53 6.06 -0.73 22.66
CA ALA A 53 5.87 -2.01 21.97
C ALA A 53 4.38 -2.30 21.70
N ASN A 54 3.50 -2.05 22.67
CA ASN A 54 2.07 -2.24 22.52
C ASN A 54 1.46 -1.22 21.54
N ILE A 55 1.87 0.05 21.59
CA ILE A 55 1.43 1.09 20.64
C ILE A 55 1.76 0.67 19.21
N LEU A 56 3.00 0.25 18.94
CA LEU A 56 3.42 -0.21 17.61
C LEU A 56 2.62 -1.44 17.13
N ALA A 57 2.28 -2.35 18.02
CA ALA A 57 1.43 -3.48 17.70
C ALA A 57 -0.02 -3.03 17.38
N ILE A 58 -0.58 -2.11 18.16
CA ILE A 58 -1.92 -1.54 17.96
C ILE A 58 -1.99 -0.82 16.60
N VAL A 59 -1.03 0.06 16.31
CA VAL A 59 -0.94 0.76 15.01
C VAL A 59 -0.87 -0.24 13.87
N SER A 60 0.04 -1.21 13.95
CA SER A 60 0.28 -2.18 12.88
C SER A 60 -0.94 -3.04 12.58
N PHE A 61 -1.64 -3.49 13.61
CA PHE A 61 -2.87 -4.28 13.46
C PHE A 61 -3.99 -3.46 12.82
N ALA A 62 -4.25 -2.25 13.32
CA ALA A 62 -5.26 -1.37 12.76
C ALA A 62 -4.96 -1.02 11.29
N LEU A 63 -3.69 -0.69 11.01
CA LEU A 63 -3.24 -0.40 9.67
C LEU A 63 -3.35 -1.61 8.73
N ASN A 64 -3.09 -2.83 9.21
CA ASN A 64 -3.31 -4.04 8.43
C ASN A 64 -4.79 -4.18 8.03
N ARG A 65 -5.74 -3.91 8.94
CA ARG A 65 -7.16 -3.93 8.62
C ARG A 65 -7.55 -2.95 7.52
N VAL A 66 -7.01 -1.74 7.58
CA VAL A 66 -7.21 -0.70 6.55
C VAL A 66 -6.55 -1.13 5.24
N TYR A 67 -5.29 -1.54 5.30
CA TYR A 67 -4.50 -1.89 4.12
C TYR A 67 -5.06 -3.10 3.35
N THR A 68 -5.53 -4.10 4.06
CA THR A 68 -6.17 -5.28 3.45
C THR A 68 -7.62 -5.04 3.06
N GLU A 69 -8.19 -3.87 3.33
CA GLU A 69 -9.61 -3.55 3.19
C GLU A 69 -10.49 -4.66 3.80
N PHE A 70 -10.06 -5.17 4.97
CA PHE A 70 -10.57 -6.42 5.55
C PHE A 70 -12.08 -6.47 5.65
N TYR A 71 -12.72 -5.42 6.15
CA TYR A 71 -14.16 -5.32 6.24
C TYR A 71 -14.79 -4.77 4.97
N ARG A 72 -14.20 -3.76 4.36
CA ARG A 72 -14.74 -3.13 3.14
C ARG A 72 -14.83 -4.10 1.97
N SER A 73 -13.85 -4.99 1.80
CA SER A 73 -13.88 -6.04 0.78
C SER A 73 -14.98 -7.08 1.00
N ARG A 74 -15.59 -7.11 2.19
CA ARG A 74 -16.72 -7.95 2.56
C ARG A 74 -18.06 -7.21 2.51
N GLY A 75 -18.08 -5.98 2.01
CA GLY A 75 -19.29 -5.17 1.85
C GLY A 75 -19.67 -4.31 3.06
N TYR A 76 -18.85 -4.28 4.10
CA TYR A 76 -19.06 -3.41 5.24
C TYR A 76 -18.63 -1.97 4.97
N SER A 77 -19.21 -1.01 5.67
CA SER A 77 -18.93 0.43 5.55
C SER A 77 -17.96 0.96 6.61
N PHE A 78 -17.20 0.09 7.27
CA PHE A 78 -16.25 0.43 8.33
C PHE A 78 -14.88 -0.27 8.10
N ASP A 79 -13.88 0.16 8.83
CA ASP A 79 -12.50 -0.33 8.70
C ASP A 79 -12.14 -1.34 9.78
N ILE A 80 -12.71 -1.19 10.97
CA ILE A 80 -12.38 -1.99 12.15
C ILE A 80 -13.59 -2.03 13.11
N THR A 81 -13.63 -3.03 13.99
CA THR A 81 -14.64 -3.09 15.08
C THR A 81 -14.05 -2.64 16.42
N ASN A 82 -14.91 -2.35 17.40
CA ASN A 82 -14.49 -2.04 18.76
C ASN A 82 -14.41 -3.27 19.68
N SER A 83 -14.49 -4.47 19.13
CA SER A 83 -14.60 -5.71 19.90
C SER A 83 -13.31 -6.52 19.86
N THR A 84 -12.79 -6.87 21.03
CA THR A 84 -11.61 -7.75 21.19
C THR A 84 -11.82 -9.17 20.68
N ALA A 85 -13.07 -9.58 20.45
CA ALA A 85 -13.37 -10.86 19.79
C ALA A 85 -12.98 -10.87 18.31
N TYR A 86 -12.87 -9.70 17.70
CA TYR A 86 -12.57 -9.54 16.28
C TYR A 86 -11.31 -8.68 16.04
N ASP A 87 -11.20 -7.56 16.76
CA ASP A 87 -10.11 -6.58 16.56
C ASP A 87 -9.58 -6.03 17.89
N GLN A 88 -9.82 -4.76 18.22
CA GLN A 88 -9.22 -4.03 19.34
C GLN A 88 -10.26 -3.34 20.21
N PHE A 89 -9.94 -3.14 21.48
CA PHE A 89 -10.88 -2.55 22.43
C PHE A 89 -10.90 -1.02 22.34
N PHE A 90 -11.78 -0.53 21.48
CA PHE A 90 -12.08 0.90 21.36
C PHE A 90 -13.33 1.25 22.17
N VAL A 91 -13.25 2.29 23.02
CA VAL A 91 -14.37 2.77 23.85
C VAL A 91 -14.76 4.18 23.39
N ASN A 92 -15.89 4.29 22.68
CA ASN A 92 -16.35 5.56 22.15
C ASN A 92 -16.53 6.63 23.23
N GLY A 93 -15.94 7.81 23.03
CA GLY A 93 -16.01 8.92 23.98
C GLY A 93 -15.09 8.83 25.20
N ARG A 94 -14.23 7.79 25.29
CA ARG A 94 -13.26 7.67 26.37
C ARG A 94 -12.15 8.71 26.26
N SER A 95 -11.80 9.33 27.39
CA SER A 95 -10.57 10.13 27.53
C SER A 95 -9.33 9.24 27.57
N TYR A 96 -8.21 9.75 27.12
CA TYR A 96 -6.92 9.03 27.14
C TYR A 96 -5.94 9.63 28.14
N PHE A 97 -4.99 8.83 28.60
CA PHE A 97 -3.95 9.25 29.53
C PHE A 97 -2.90 10.13 28.84
N THR A 98 -2.42 11.16 29.52
CA THR A 98 -1.51 12.16 28.93
C THR A 98 -0.20 11.56 28.45
N ASN A 99 0.41 10.64 29.22
CA ASN A 99 1.64 9.97 28.82
C ASN A 99 1.43 9.02 27.61
N VAL A 100 0.30 8.32 27.57
CA VAL A 100 -0.08 7.51 26.41
C VAL A 100 -0.28 8.40 25.19
N ALA A 101 -0.97 9.54 25.34
CA ALA A 101 -1.19 10.47 24.23
C ALA A 101 0.15 10.97 23.65
N ARG A 102 1.11 11.35 24.51
CA ARG A 102 2.45 11.77 24.07
C ARG A 102 3.14 10.67 23.26
N LEU A 103 3.17 9.43 23.77
CA LEU A 103 3.83 8.32 23.08
C LEU A 103 3.15 7.95 21.76
N VAL A 104 1.82 8.06 21.70
CA VAL A 104 1.10 7.82 20.44
C VAL A 104 1.40 8.93 19.44
N ASP A 105 1.47 10.19 19.85
CA ASP A 105 1.82 11.29 18.95
C ASP A 105 3.23 11.16 18.36
N GLU A 106 4.12 10.43 19.06
CA GLU A 106 5.46 10.09 18.57
C GLU A 106 5.47 8.87 17.61
N LEU A 107 4.49 7.94 17.69
CA LEU A 107 4.57 6.61 17.08
C LEU A 107 3.40 6.26 16.17
N PHE A 108 2.36 7.08 16.05
CA PHE A 108 1.13 6.70 15.33
C PHE A 108 1.34 6.50 13.82
N ASP A 109 2.42 7.02 13.27
CA ASP A 109 2.83 6.85 11.88
C ASP A 109 3.97 5.86 11.68
N ASP A 110 4.32 5.11 12.73
CA ASP A 110 5.26 3.99 12.70
C ASP A 110 4.51 2.65 12.71
N TYR A 111 4.94 1.69 11.91
CA TYR A 111 4.30 0.37 11.91
C TYR A 111 5.30 -0.77 11.68
N LEU A 112 4.90 -1.98 12.08
CA LEU A 112 5.67 -3.20 11.93
C LEU A 112 5.40 -3.86 10.57
N ARG A 113 6.45 -4.41 9.96
CA ARG A 113 6.36 -5.31 8.81
C ARG A 113 7.38 -6.44 8.92
N ARG A 114 7.22 -7.47 8.11
CA ARG A 114 8.28 -8.46 7.92
C ARG A 114 9.29 -7.98 6.89
N PRO A 115 10.59 -8.30 7.02
CA PRO A 115 11.59 -7.96 6.03
C PRO A 115 11.24 -8.48 4.64
N GLY A 116 11.32 -7.60 3.64
CA GLY A 116 11.03 -7.93 2.24
C GLY A 116 9.55 -7.94 1.87
N PHE A 117 8.62 -7.63 2.78
CA PHE A 117 7.20 -7.49 2.52
C PHE A 117 6.74 -6.05 2.71
N VAL A 118 5.64 -5.67 2.06
CA VAL A 118 5.11 -4.31 2.11
C VAL A 118 3.96 -4.16 3.10
N GLU A 119 3.20 -5.21 3.31
CA GLU A 119 2.01 -5.12 4.15
C GLU A 119 2.37 -4.81 5.61
N PRO A 120 1.56 -4.00 6.30
CA PRO A 120 1.64 -3.88 7.74
C PRO A 120 1.39 -5.24 8.39
N LEU A 121 2.17 -5.56 9.41
CA LEU A 121 2.00 -6.81 10.12
C LEU A 121 0.61 -6.87 10.77
N ALA A 122 -0.09 -7.98 10.62
CA ALA A 122 -1.29 -8.27 11.42
C ALA A 122 -0.88 -8.60 12.86
N ALA A 123 -0.37 -7.59 13.57
CA ALA A 123 0.30 -7.70 14.86
C ALA A 123 -0.70 -7.99 15.98
N LYS A 124 -1.21 -9.23 16.01
CA LYS A 124 -2.14 -9.68 17.06
C LYS A 124 -1.51 -9.58 18.44
N PHE A 125 -2.34 -9.25 19.42
CA PHE A 125 -1.94 -9.22 20.84
C PHE A 125 -3.11 -9.65 21.72
N CYS A 126 -2.81 -10.01 22.94
CA CYS A 126 -3.77 -10.36 23.99
C CYS A 126 -3.18 -10.08 25.35
N ASN A 127 -3.99 -10.13 26.42
CA ASN A 127 -3.47 -9.81 27.74
C ASN A 127 -2.37 -10.77 28.22
N GLY A 128 -2.40 -12.03 27.77
CA GLY A 128 -1.35 -13.03 28.07
C GLY A 128 -1.45 -13.65 29.45
N THR A 129 -2.56 -13.41 30.17
CA THR A 129 -2.83 -14.01 31.49
C THR A 129 -4.12 -14.80 31.48
N THR A 130 -5.25 -14.17 31.18
CA THR A 130 -6.56 -14.82 31.08
C THR A 130 -6.85 -15.32 29.67
N VAL A 131 -6.24 -14.70 28.65
CA VAL A 131 -6.34 -15.08 27.24
C VAL A 131 -4.91 -15.15 26.68
N THR A 132 -4.61 -16.26 26.02
CA THR A 132 -3.35 -16.46 25.29
C THR A 132 -3.64 -16.47 23.79
N CYS A 133 -2.71 -15.95 22.99
CA CYS A 133 -2.83 -15.91 21.54
C CYS A 133 -1.44 -16.07 20.88
N GLU A 134 -1.43 -16.37 19.60
CA GLU A 134 -0.24 -16.17 18.79
C GLU A 134 -0.05 -14.65 18.59
N GLY A 135 0.96 -14.07 19.21
CA GLY A 135 1.24 -12.64 19.16
C GLY A 135 1.81 -12.10 20.46
N LEU A 136 1.72 -10.78 20.63
CA LEU A 136 2.29 -10.11 21.78
C LEU A 136 1.42 -10.34 23.02
N SER A 137 2.04 -10.84 24.10
CA SER A 137 1.45 -10.83 25.43
C SER A 137 1.65 -9.45 26.06
N GLN A 138 0.56 -8.74 26.37
CA GLN A 138 0.62 -7.41 26.97
C GLN A 138 1.35 -7.45 28.33
N TRP A 139 0.97 -8.34 29.26
CA TRP A 139 1.68 -8.53 30.54
C TRP A 139 3.09 -9.09 30.35
N GLY A 140 3.29 -9.95 29.36
CA GLY A 140 4.62 -10.43 29.00
C GLY A 140 5.54 -9.30 28.53
N SER A 141 5.03 -8.33 27.76
CA SER A 141 5.78 -7.16 27.33
C SER A 141 6.24 -6.30 28.51
N GLN A 142 5.36 -6.11 29.50
CA GLN A 142 5.69 -5.40 30.75
C GLN A 142 6.76 -6.15 31.57
N ASN A 143 6.68 -7.48 31.60
CA ASN A 143 7.69 -8.27 32.32
C ASN A 143 9.06 -8.20 31.63
N LEU A 144 9.11 -8.21 30.29
CA LEU A 144 10.35 -8.04 29.53
C LEU A 144 10.92 -6.62 29.70
N ALA A 145 10.06 -5.60 29.69
CA ALA A 145 10.49 -4.22 29.92
C ALA A 145 11.14 -4.04 31.28
N ARG A 146 10.56 -4.63 32.34
CA ARG A 146 11.15 -4.65 33.69
C ARG A 146 12.50 -5.37 33.75
N GLN A 147 12.79 -6.27 32.84
CA GLN A 147 14.09 -6.93 32.68
C GLN A 147 15.08 -6.11 31.83
N GLY A 148 14.71 -4.89 31.41
CA GLY A 148 15.56 -4.00 30.62
C GLY A 148 15.49 -4.18 29.10
N TYR A 149 14.51 -4.93 28.61
CA TYR A 149 14.28 -5.03 27.16
C TYR A 149 13.70 -3.73 26.62
N ASN A 150 14.22 -3.24 25.50
CA ASN A 150 13.61 -2.12 24.77
C ASN A 150 12.43 -2.58 23.91
N ALA A 151 11.67 -1.63 23.36
CA ALA A 151 10.47 -1.93 22.58
C ALA A 151 10.74 -2.87 21.39
N VAL A 152 11.85 -2.68 20.66
CA VAL A 152 12.21 -3.53 19.51
C VAL A 152 12.53 -4.95 19.96
N GLN A 153 13.25 -5.12 21.05
CA GLN A 153 13.56 -6.43 21.60
C GLN A 153 12.29 -7.16 22.06
N ILE A 154 11.37 -6.43 22.70
CA ILE A 154 10.07 -6.96 23.12
C ILE A 154 9.29 -7.43 21.88
N LEU A 155 9.15 -6.58 20.86
CA LEU A 155 8.43 -6.92 19.64
C LEU A 155 9.04 -8.14 18.94
N ARG A 156 10.35 -8.22 18.86
CA ARG A 156 11.05 -9.35 18.24
C ARG A 156 10.92 -10.64 19.04
N SER A 157 10.76 -10.57 20.36
CA SER A 157 10.51 -11.75 21.19
C SER A 157 9.16 -12.43 20.86
N TYR A 158 8.18 -11.66 20.40
CA TYR A 158 6.85 -12.17 20.07
C TYR A 158 6.61 -12.38 18.56
N TYR A 159 7.12 -11.48 17.74
CA TYR A 159 6.85 -11.51 16.30
C TYR A 159 8.03 -12.02 15.47
N GLY A 160 9.17 -12.30 16.12
CA GLY A 160 10.37 -12.75 15.42
C GLY A 160 11.05 -11.61 14.66
N ASN A 161 11.59 -11.91 13.49
CA ASN A 161 12.27 -10.90 12.68
C ASN A 161 11.25 -9.93 12.07
N VAL A 162 11.14 -8.76 12.68
CA VAL A 162 10.29 -7.64 12.21
C VAL A 162 11.11 -6.36 12.09
N GLU A 163 10.66 -5.51 11.18
CA GLU A 163 11.17 -4.14 10.96
C GLU A 163 10.10 -3.14 11.37
N ILE A 164 10.52 -1.96 11.86
CA ILE A 164 9.64 -0.82 12.04
C ILE A 164 9.83 0.11 10.83
N VAL A 165 8.75 0.48 10.19
CA VAL A 165 8.72 1.55 9.20
C VAL A 165 8.36 2.83 9.92
N ASN A 166 9.25 3.81 9.92
CA ASN A 166 9.02 5.09 10.58
C ASN A 166 8.46 6.12 9.61
N ASN A 167 7.66 7.05 10.14
CA ASN A 167 7.12 8.21 9.42
C ASN A 167 6.42 7.80 8.12
N ALA A 168 5.52 6.82 8.20
CA ALA A 168 4.73 6.42 7.05
C ALA A 168 3.85 7.60 6.56
N PRO A 169 3.65 7.74 5.25
CA PRO A 169 2.87 8.85 4.71
C PRO A 169 1.43 8.81 5.19
N ILE A 170 0.87 9.97 5.56
CA ILE A 170 -0.51 10.11 6.01
C ILE A 170 -1.40 10.47 4.82
N ARG A 171 -2.56 9.82 4.69
CA ARG A 171 -3.51 10.03 3.58
C ARG A 171 -4.96 10.12 4.05
N GLY A 172 -5.75 10.95 3.34
CA GLY A 172 -7.20 11.07 3.55
C GLY A 172 -8.05 9.96 2.92
N ILE A 173 -7.45 9.05 2.13
CA ILE A 173 -8.19 8.07 1.35
C ILE A 173 -8.64 6.88 2.19
N THR A 174 -9.89 6.47 1.96
CA THR A 174 -10.53 5.32 2.63
C THR A 174 -10.80 4.13 1.70
N SER A 175 -10.46 4.20 0.41
CA SER A 175 -10.72 3.14 -0.56
C SER A 175 -9.59 3.06 -1.59
N PHE A 176 -9.23 1.85 -1.97
CA PHE A 176 -8.23 1.56 -3.00
C PHE A 176 -8.84 1.32 -4.38
N TYR A 177 -10.15 1.18 -4.47
CA TYR A 177 -10.82 1.10 -5.77
C TYR A 177 -10.58 2.40 -6.57
N PRO A 178 -10.14 2.31 -7.83
CA PRO A 178 -9.72 3.49 -8.61
C PRO A 178 -10.86 4.46 -9.00
N GLY A 179 -12.10 4.16 -8.60
CA GLY A 179 -13.27 5.00 -8.88
C GLY A 179 -13.89 4.79 -10.27
N THR A 180 -13.14 4.23 -11.21
CA THR A 180 -13.60 3.91 -12.57
C THR A 180 -13.42 2.43 -12.86
N PRO A 181 -14.38 1.79 -13.56
CA PRO A 181 -14.25 0.39 -13.93
C PRO A 181 -13.06 0.15 -14.89
N LEU A 182 -12.30 -0.91 -14.63
CA LEU A 182 -11.22 -1.35 -15.51
C LEU A 182 -11.77 -2.36 -16.51
N ARG A 183 -11.44 -2.19 -17.79
CA ARG A 183 -11.92 -3.03 -18.89
C ARG A 183 -10.88 -3.04 -20.00
N ARG A 184 -11.10 -3.86 -21.01
CA ARG A 184 -10.22 -3.95 -22.17
C ARG A 184 -9.86 -2.57 -22.74
N GLY A 185 -8.57 -2.31 -22.90
CA GLY A 185 -7.99 -1.03 -23.29
C GLY A 185 -7.62 -0.11 -22.12
N THR A 186 -8.01 -0.42 -20.89
CA THR A 186 -7.52 0.32 -19.70
C THR A 186 -6.06 -0.02 -19.46
N THR A 187 -5.29 0.97 -19.02
CA THR A 187 -3.87 0.81 -18.67
C THR A 187 -3.58 1.44 -17.32
N GLY A 188 -2.49 1.03 -16.69
CA GLY A 188 -1.95 1.67 -15.50
C GLY A 188 -1.81 0.76 -14.28
N PRO A 189 -1.43 1.34 -13.14
CA PRO A 189 -1.09 0.61 -11.93
C PRO A 189 -2.23 -0.25 -11.38
N SER A 190 -3.48 0.22 -11.49
CA SER A 190 -4.65 -0.56 -11.05
C SER A 190 -4.84 -1.83 -11.88
N VAL A 191 -4.44 -1.82 -13.15
CA VAL A 191 -4.44 -3.03 -13.99
C VAL A 191 -3.35 -3.99 -13.55
N VAL A 192 -2.16 -3.48 -13.21
CA VAL A 192 -1.07 -4.32 -12.63
C VAL A 192 -1.57 -5.06 -11.39
N VAL A 193 -2.24 -4.34 -10.50
CA VAL A 193 -2.84 -4.93 -9.29
C VAL A 193 -3.76 -6.09 -9.65
N VAL A 194 -4.69 -5.88 -10.56
CA VAL A 194 -5.64 -6.91 -11.02
C VAL A 194 -4.89 -8.12 -11.61
N GLN A 195 -3.89 -7.89 -12.44
CA GLN A 195 -3.08 -8.96 -13.05
C GLN A 195 -2.30 -9.76 -12.02
N VAL A 196 -1.66 -9.08 -11.05
CA VAL A 196 -0.92 -9.72 -9.95
C VAL A 196 -1.86 -10.54 -9.06
N GLU A 197 -2.99 -9.96 -8.68
CA GLU A 197 -3.97 -10.62 -7.83
C GLU A 197 -4.57 -11.85 -8.50
N LEU A 198 -5.00 -11.73 -9.76
CA LEU A 198 -5.50 -12.86 -10.55
C LEU A 198 -4.46 -13.97 -10.69
N ASN A 199 -3.21 -13.64 -11.00
CA ASN A 199 -2.13 -14.60 -11.11
C ASN A 199 -1.85 -15.30 -9.77
N ARG A 200 -1.94 -14.60 -8.64
CA ARG A 200 -1.79 -15.23 -7.33
C ARG A 200 -2.99 -16.10 -6.98
N ILE A 201 -4.20 -15.60 -7.22
CA ILE A 201 -5.45 -16.34 -6.97
C ILE A 201 -5.49 -17.60 -7.84
N SER A 202 -5.01 -17.56 -9.09
CA SER A 202 -4.99 -18.68 -10.01
C SER A 202 -4.18 -19.88 -9.51
N GLN A 203 -3.24 -19.68 -8.58
CA GLN A 203 -2.50 -20.78 -7.95
C GLN A 203 -3.41 -21.66 -7.09
N ASN A 204 -4.42 -21.08 -6.46
CA ASN A 204 -5.43 -21.77 -5.66
C ASN A 204 -6.68 -22.14 -6.47
N TYR A 205 -6.93 -21.44 -7.57
CA TYR A 205 -8.07 -21.60 -8.47
C TYR A 205 -7.57 -21.81 -9.92
N PRO A 206 -7.04 -23.01 -10.27
CA PRO A 206 -6.36 -23.24 -11.55
C PRO A 206 -7.23 -23.06 -12.80
N ALA A 207 -8.55 -22.97 -12.67
CA ALA A 207 -9.46 -22.66 -13.76
C ALA A 207 -9.29 -21.21 -14.27
N ILE A 208 -8.73 -20.32 -13.45
CA ILE A 208 -8.43 -18.94 -13.88
C ILE A 208 -7.19 -18.98 -14.77
N PRO A 209 -7.27 -18.53 -16.03
CA PRO A 209 -6.11 -18.50 -16.92
C PRO A 209 -5.01 -17.60 -16.35
N LYS A 210 -3.77 -18.07 -16.40
CA LYS A 210 -2.63 -17.23 -16.03
C LYS A 210 -2.42 -16.14 -17.06
N ILE A 211 -2.14 -14.94 -16.58
CA ILE A 211 -1.74 -13.80 -17.40
C ILE A 211 -0.21 -13.87 -17.53
N PRO A 212 0.32 -14.17 -18.74
CA PRO A 212 1.76 -14.45 -18.91
C PRO A 212 2.65 -13.25 -18.62
N LEU A 213 2.14 -12.05 -18.92
CA LEU A 213 2.87 -10.80 -18.72
C LEU A 213 2.00 -9.85 -17.88
N VAL A 214 2.55 -9.44 -16.75
CA VAL A 214 1.98 -8.38 -15.90
C VAL A 214 2.57 -7.06 -16.39
N ASP A 215 1.83 -6.41 -17.29
CA ASP A 215 2.29 -5.24 -18.04
C ASP A 215 1.49 -3.96 -17.73
N GLY A 216 0.42 -4.09 -16.94
CA GLY A 216 -0.47 -2.97 -16.66
C GLY A 216 -1.41 -2.62 -17.82
N ILE A 217 -1.55 -3.51 -18.81
CA ILE A 217 -2.45 -3.33 -19.94
C ILE A 217 -3.60 -4.34 -19.82
N PHE A 218 -4.83 -3.86 -19.77
CA PHE A 218 -6.01 -4.72 -19.71
C PHE A 218 -6.30 -5.27 -21.11
N GLY A 219 -5.57 -6.30 -21.48
CA GLY A 219 -5.71 -7.00 -22.77
C GLY A 219 -6.74 -8.13 -22.73
N ALA A 220 -6.82 -8.90 -23.82
CA ALA A 220 -7.73 -10.04 -23.95
C ALA A 220 -7.47 -11.14 -22.90
N GLN A 221 -6.22 -11.35 -22.52
CA GLN A 221 -5.83 -12.35 -21.51
C GLN A 221 -6.27 -11.93 -20.10
N THR A 222 -6.13 -10.64 -19.76
CA THR A 222 -6.63 -10.08 -18.51
C THR A 222 -8.16 -10.18 -18.46
N GLU A 223 -8.84 -9.83 -19.55
CA GLU A 223 -10.32 -9.97 -19.65
C GLU A 223 -10.77 -11.42 -19.45
N ALA A 224 -10.11 -12.38 -20.11
CA ALA A 224 -10.43 -13.80 -19.95
C ALA A 224 -10.27 -14.29 -18.52
N ALA A 225 -9.20 -13.87 -17.84
CA ALA A 225 -8.96 -14.19 -16.44
C ALA A 225 -10.02 -13.56 -15.52
N VAL A 226 -10.40 -12.30 -15.77
CA VAL A 226 -11.47 -11.61 -15.03
C VAL A 226 -12.81 -12.32 -15.20
N ARG A 227 -13.20 -12.69 -16.41
CA ARG A 227 -14.45 -13.42 -16.66
C ARG A 227 -14.48 -14.75 -15.91
N LYS A 228 -13.39 -15.51 -15.95
CA LYS A 228 -13.31 -16.78 -15.24
C LYS A 228 -13.32 -16.58 -13.72
N PHE A 229 -12.68 -15.56 -13.20
CA PHE A 229 -12.77 -15.20 -11.79
C PHE A 229 -14.22 -14.86 -11.40
N GLN A 230 -14.88 -14.00 -12.16
CA GLN A 230 -16.29 -13.61 -11.92
C GLN A 230 -17.22 -14.82 -11.89
N GLU A 231 -17.03 -15.77 -12.82
CA GLU A 231 -17.79 -17.03 -12.84
C GLU A 231 -17.59 -17.85 -11.55
N ILE A 232 -16.32 -18.00 -11.11
CA ILE A 232 -15.99 -18.76 -9.90
C ILE A 232 -16.58 -18.14 -8.64
N VAL A 233 -16.60 -16.82 -8.56
CA VAL A 233 -17.07 -16.10 -7.38
C VAL A 233 -18.55 -15.68 -7.47
N ASN A 234 -19.26 -16.17 -8.49
CA ASN A 234 -20.69 -15.92 -8.75
C ASN A 234 -21.04 -14.44 -8.87
N LEU A 235 -20.23 -13.71 -9.65
CA LEU A 235 -20.52 -12.33 -10.07
C LEU A 235 -21.00 -12.31 -11.52
N ALA A 236 -21.52 -11.15 -11.97
CA ALA A 236 -21.85 -10.92 -13.36
C ALA A 236 -20.60 -11.11 -14.24
N VAL A 237 -20.67 -12.02 -15.24
CA VAL A 237 -19.53 -12.39 -16.09
C VAL A 237 -19.42 -11.43 -17.27
N ASP A 238 -19.08 -10.18 -17.01
CA ASP A 238 -18.98 -9.10 -18.01
C ASP A 238 -17.52 -8.80 -18.45
N GLY A 239 -16.53 -9.36 -17.75
CA GLY A 239 -15.11 -9.11 -17.99
C GLY A 239 -14.65 -7.70 -17.58
N ILE A 240 -15.46 -6.99 -16.79
CA ILE A 240 -15.17 -5.63 -16.32
C ILE A 240 -14.86 -5.70 -14.82
N VAL A 241 -13.77 -5.07 -14.40
CA VAL A 241 -13.46 -4.91 -12.98
C VAL A 241 -14.14 -3.64 -12.48
N GLY A 242 -15.43 -3.74 -12.19
CA GLY A 242 -16.18 -2.76 -11.45
C GLY A 242 -15.90 -2.86 -9.94
N ARG A 243 -16.59 -2.05 -9.14
CA ARG A 243 -16.40 -2.01 -7.68
C ARG A 243 -16.56 -3.40 -7.03
N GLU A 244 -17.59 -4.15 -7.40
CA GLU A 244 -17.85 -5.48 -6.83
C GLU A 244 -16.74 -6.48 -7.18
N THR A 245 -16.32 -6.53 -8.44
CA THR A 245 -15.23 -7.40 -8.89
C THR A 245 -13.92 -7.02 -8.22
N TRP A 246 -13.64 -5.71 -8.08
CA TRP A 246 -12.45 -5.22 -7.38
C TRP A 246 -12.39 -5.74 -5.93
N TYR A 247 -13.45 -5.53 -5.17
CA TYR A 247 -13.47 -5.97 -3.77
C TYR A 247 -13.51 -7.50 -3.61
N ALA A 248 -14.09 -8.20 -4.58
CA ALA A 248 -13.96 -9.66 -4.61
C ALA A 248 -12.51 -10.10 -4.83
N LEU A 249 -11.78 -9.48 -5.77
CA LEU A 249 -10.36 -9.73 -5.99
C LEU A 249 -9.54 -9.48 -4.72
N VAL A 250 -9.68 -8.30 -4.11
CA VAL A 250 -9.02 -7.97 -2.84
C VAL A 250 -9.29 -9.03 -1.78
N ARG A 251 -10.56 -9.40 -1.58
CA ARG A 251 -10.95 -10.40 -0.58
C ARG A 251 -10.30 -11.76 -0.84
N TYR A 252 -10.33 -12.24 -2.07
CA TYR A 252 -9.75 -13.54 -2.42
C TYR A 252 -8.23 -13.50 -2.36
N TYR A 253 -7.60 -12.41 -2.81
CA TYR A 253 -6.16 -12.23 -2.72
C TYR A 253 -5.69 -12.22 -1.24
N VAL A 254 -6.34 -11.45 -0.39
CA VAL A 254 -6.06 -11.40 1.06
C VAL A 254 -6.22 -12.79 1.69
N ALA A 255 -7.26 -13.53 1.29
CA ALA A 255 -7.51 -14.86 1.81
C ALA A 255 -6.43 -15.87 1.39
N VAL A 256 -6.10 -15.96 0.08
CA VAL A 256 -5.11 -16.93 -0.42
C VAL A 256 -3.67 -16.61 -0.02
N THR A 257 -3.40 -15.39 0.39
CA THR A 257 -2.08 -14.95 0.89
C THR A 257 -2.04 -14.79 2.40
N SER A 258 -3.19 -14.94 3.07
CA SER A 258 -3.34 -14.77 4.52
C SER A 258 -2.84 -13.40 5.03
N LEU A 259 -2.96 -12.31 4.22
CA LEU A 259 -2.40 -10.99 4.57
C LEU A 259 -2.97 -10.40 5.86
N ALA A 260 -4.20 -10.76 6.24
CA ALA A 260 -4.83 -10.33 7.47
C ALA A 260 -4.50 -11.23 8.66
N GLU A 261 -3.51 -12.10 8.54
CA GLU A 261 -3.08 -13.05 9.57
C GLU A 261 -1.62 -12.83 9.94
N LEU A 262 -1.25 -13.16 11.17
CA LEU A 262 0.12 -13.01 11.65
C LEU A 262 1.12 -13.85 10.83
N ARG A 263 0.67 -14.97 10.26
CA ARG A 263 1.45 -15.88 9.39
C ARG A 263 1.23 -15.59 7.92
N SER A 264 1.16 -14.34 7.54
CA SER A 264 1.04 -13.93 6.13
C SER A 264 2.10 -14.57 5.25
N GLN A 265 1.71 -14.96 4.03
CA GLN A 265 2.64 -15.35 2.98
C GLN A 265 3.43 -14.15 2.43
N GLY A 266 3.00 -12.95 2.80
CA GLY A 266 3.61 -11.68 2.42
C GLY A 266 3.17 -11.18 1.06
N GLN A 267 3.14 -9.88 0.95
CA GLN A 267 2.96 -9.17 -0.31
C GLN A 267 4.27 -8.47 -0.66
N ARG A 268 4.87 -8.89 -1.77
CA ARG A 268 6.07 -8.23 -2.29
C ARG A 268 5.67 -7.09 -3.21
N PHE A 269 6.51 -6.09 -3.24
CA PHE A 269 6.37 -5.03 -4.23
C PHE A 269 6.55 -5.65 -5.62
N TYR A 270 5.54 -5.52 -6.45
CA TYR A 270 5.62 -5.98 -7.83
C TYR A 270 6.11 -4.81 -8.69
N THR A 271 7.27 -4.95 -9.27
CA THR A 271 7.79 -4.01 -10.26
C THR A 271 7.60 -4.61 -11.66
N ILE A 272 6.91 -3.89 -12.52
CA ILE A 272 6.98 -4.19 -13.95
C ILE A 272 8.42 -3.95 -14.39
N SER A 273 8.96 -4.86 -15.20
CA SER A 273 10.23 -4.59 -15.86
C SER A 273 10.01 -3.56 -16.96
N TRP A 274 10.17 -2.30 -16.61
CA TRP A 274 10.13 -1.17 -17.54
C TRP A 274 11.45 -0.98 -18.29
N ALA A 275 12.44 -1.84 -18.08
CA ALA A 275 13.70 -1.77 -18.80
C ALA A 275 13.54 -2.09 -20.29
N ILE A 276 14.28 -1.40 -21.13
CA ILE A 276 14.45 -1.75 -22.55
C ILE A 276 15.78 -2.49 -22.74
N SER A 277 15.81 -3.43 -23.70
CA SER A 277 17.05 -4.12 -24.11
C SER A 277 17.73 -3.40 -25.26
N ASP A 278 16.94 -2.79 -26.13
CA ASP A 278 17.37 -2.15 -27.36
C ASP A 278 16.66 -0.81 -27.53
N PRO A 279 17.25 0.15 -28.25
CA PRO A 279 16.57 1.38 -28.62
C PRO A 279 15.25 1.11 -29.37
N ILE A 280 14.27 1.96 -29.19
CA ILE A 280 12.95 1.88 -29.82
C ILE A 280 12.79 3.06 -30.76
N GLU A 281 12.39 2.81 -32.01
CA GLU A 281 12.26 3.83 -33.04
C GLU A 281 10.99 3.68 -33.89
N GLN A 282 10.78 4.63 -34.78
CA GLN A 282 9.61 4.62 -35.67
C GLN A 282 9.59 3.37 -36.56
N GLY A 283 8.50 2.65 -36.52
CA GLY A 283 8.29 1.36 -37.19
C GLY A 283 8.22 0.19 -36.23
N ASP A 284 8.76 0.32 -35.02
CA ASP A 284 8.72 -0.72 -34.01
C ASP A 284 7.31 -0.97 -33.49
N ARG A 285 7.10 -2.19 -32.99
CA ARG A 285 5.80 -2.65 -32.49
C ARG A 285 5.98 -3.51 -31.23
N GLY A 286 4.93 -3.55 -30.42
CA GLY A 286 4.78 -4.48 -29.30
C GLY A 286 4.74 -3.80 -27.94
N VAL A 287 4.85 -4.62 -26.89
CA VAL A 287 4.60 -4.23 -25.50
C VAL A 287 5.48 -3.06 -25.03
N LYS A 288 6.74 -3.00 -25.48
CA LYS A 288 7.63 -1.88 -25.10
C LYS A 288 7.19 -0.56 -25.71
N VAL A 289 6.63 -0.58 -26.91
CA VAL A 289 6.02 0.59 -27.53
C VAL A 289 4.75 1.00 -26.76
N GLU A 290 3.93 0.04 -26.36
CA GLU A 290 2.75 0.30 -25.52
C GLU A 290 3.15 0.94 -24.18
N HIS A 291 4.21 0.44 -23.52
CA HIS A 291 4.74 1.03 -22.29
C HIS A 291 5.19 2.48 -22.51
N LEU A 292 5.94 2.72 -23.60
CA LEU A 292 6.38 4.08 -23.96
C LEU A 292 5.18 5.01 -24.18
N GLN A 293 4.21 4.56 -24.98
CA GLN A 293 3.00 5.33 -25.29
C GLN A 293 2.20 5.61 -24.02
N TYR A 294 2.11 4.63 -23.11
CA TYR A 294 1.48 4.83 -21.82
C TYR A 294 2.18 5.92 -20.99
N MET A 295 3.50 5.84 -20.85
CA MET A 295 4.26 6.87 -20.13
C MET A 295 4.08 8.25 -20.76
N LEU A 296 4.17 8.35 -22.08
CA LEU A 296 3.97 9.62 -22.80
C LEU A 296 2.54 10.14 -22.66
N SER A 297 1.53 9.26 -22.67
CA SER A 297 0.13 9.64 -22.46
C SER A 297 -0.11 10.21 -21.07
N VAL A 298 0.49 9.62 -20.04
CA VAL A 298 0.43 10.16 -18.68
C VAL A 298 1.14 11.51 -18.62
N LEU A 299 2.36 11.60 -19.13
CA LEU A 299 3.13 12.84 -19.16
C LEU A 299 2.40 13.96 -19.91
N SER A 300 1.72 13.66 -21.00
CA SER A 300 0.97 14.66 -21.80
C SER A 300 -0.16 15.33 -21.01
N ALA A 301 -0.73 14.65 -20.01
CA ALA A 301 -1.75 15.22 -19.14
C ALA A 301 -1.20 16.30 -18.20
N TYR A 302 0.11 16.32 -17.96
CA TYR A 302 0.78 17.22 -17.02
C TYR A 302 1.76 18.18 -17.70
N ILE A 303 2.26 17.82 -18.87
CA ILE A 303 3.25 18.59 -19.64
C ILE A 303 2.65 18.91 -21.02
N PRO A 304 2.06 20.11 -21.20
CA PRO A 304 1.33 20.48 -22.42
C PRO A 304 2.17 20.42 -23.71
N GLU A 305 3.50 20.52 -23.60
CA GLU A 305 4.44 20.45 -24.72
C GLU A 305 4.52 19.04 -25.31
N ILE A 306 4.17 18.01 -24.53
CA ILE A 306 4.15 16.61 -25.00
C ILE A 306 2.76 16.30 -25.55
N PRO A 307 2.61 16.08 -26.88
CA PRO A 307 1.32 15.77 -27.44
C PRO A 307 0.80 14.41 -26.96
N PRO A 308 -0.53 14.25 -26.77
CA PRO A 308 -1.11 12.97 -26.41
C PRO A 308 -0.91 11.94 -27.54
N VAL A 309 -0.70 10.68 -27.14
CA VAL A 309 -0.53 9.55 -28.05
C VAL A 309 -1.56 8.46 -27.78
N THR A 310 -1.93 7.74 -28.83
CA THR A 310 -2.75 6.53 -28.69
C THR A 310 -1.85 5.37 -28.27
N ILE A 311 -2.33 4.57 -27.33
CA ILE A 311 -1.63 3.37 -26.86
C ILE A 311 -2.08 2.20 -27.74
N ASP A 312 -1.40 1.99 -28.86
CA ASP A 312 -1.71 0.96 -29.85
C ASP A 312 -0.57 -0.04 -30.11
N GLY A 313 0.57 0.17 -29.42
CA GLY A 313 1.76 -0.64 -29.59
C GLY A 313 2.48 -0.46 -30.91
N ILE A 314 2.19 0.63 -31.64
CA ILE A 314 2.81 0.95 -32.94
C ILE A 314 3.55 2.27 -32.83
N PHE A 315 4.86 2.27 -32.97
CA PHE A 315 5.66 3.48 -32.96
C PHE A 315 5.48 4.24 -34.30
N GLY A 316 4.38 4.97 -34.38
CA GLY A 316 4.05 5.80 -35.54
C GLY A 316 4.64 7.21 -35.45
N SER A 317 4.27 8.06 -36.43
CA SER A 317 4.70 9.47 -36.47
C SER A 317 4.22 10.26 -35.25
N ALA A 318 3.03 9.98 -34.72
CA ALA A 318 2.50 10.62 -33.51
C ALA A 318 3.36 10.29 -32.28
N THR A 319 3.71 9.01 -32.10
CA THR A 319 4.61 8.57 -31.02
C THR A 319 5.99 9.23 -31.16
N ARG A 320 6.53 9.28 -32.37
CA ARG A 320 7.81 9.94 -32.62
C ARG A 320 7.78 11.44 -32.28
N SER A 321 6.69 12.12 -32.63
CA SER A 321 6.54 13.55 -32.31
C SER A 321 6.48 13.78 -30.80
N ALA A 322 5.79 12.92 -30.06
CA ALA A 322 5.74 12.98 -28.61
C ALA A 322 7.10 12.68 -27.95
N VAL A 323 7.87 11.73 -28.50
CA VAL A 323 9.24 11.45 -28.05
C VAL A 323 10.14 12.66 -28.25
N ILE A 324 10.12 13.31 -29.43
CA ILE A 324 10.90 14.52 -29.69
C ILE A 324 10.53 15.65 -28.72
N ALA A 325 9.22 15.83 -28.47
CA ALA A 325 8.74 16.81 -27.51
C ALA A 325 9.24 16.52 -26.09
N ALA A 326 9.20 15.25 -25.68
CA ALA A 326 9.73 14.82 -24.39
C ALA A 326 11.25 15.04 -24.31
N GLN A 327 12.00 14.65 -25.33
CA GLN A 327 13.45 14.89 -25.42
C GLN A 327 13.78 16.38 -25.27
N ARG A 328 13.08 17.25 -26.02
CA ARG A 328 13.24 18.72 -25.90
C ARG A 328 12.94 19.20 -24.49
N ARG A 329 11.82 18.76 -23.93
CA ARG A 329 11.36 19.17 -22.60
C ARG A 329 12.35 18.79 -21.51
N PHE A 330 13.03 17.65 -21.66
CA PHE A 330 13.97 17.11 -20.68
C PHE A 330 15.44 17.38 -21.01
N GLY A 331 15.72 18.18 -22.03
CA GLY A 331 17.07 18.58 -22.40
C GLY A 331 17.92 17.47 -23.02
N LEU A 332 17.27 16.49 -23.65
CA LEU A 332 17.92 15.40 -24.37
C LEU A 332 18.03 15.70 -25.87
N PRO A 333 18.94 15.03 -26.60
CA PRO A 333 19.03 15.14 -28.05
C PRO A 333 17.70 14.76 -28.75
N GLU A 334 17.19 15.64 -29.59
CA GLU A 334 15.88 15.50 -30.26
C GLU A 334 15.93 14.52 -31.47
N THR A 335 16.29 13.29 -31.23
CA THR A 335 16.46 12.28 -32.29
C THR A 335 15.15 11.61 -32.69
N GLY A 336 14.17 11.59 -31.83
CA GLY A 336 12.95 10.80 -31.97
C GLY A 336 13.19 9.30 -31.83
N ILE A 337 14.38 8.89 -31.38
CA ILE A 337 14.73 7.50 -31.02
C ILE A 337 14.76 7.41 -29.51
N VAL A 338 14.16 6.39 -28.95
CA VAL A 338 14.15 6.12 -27.53
C VAL A 338 15.32 5.20 -27.21
N ASN A 339 16.48 5.79 -26.96
CA ASN A 339 17.62 5.09 -26.39
C ASN A 339 17.46 4.94 -24.86
N PHE A 340 18.46 4.36 -24.18
CA PHE A 340 18.42 4.16 -22.73
C PHE A 340 18.21 5.47 -21.97
N ASP A 341 18.92 6.53 -22.32
CA ASP A 341 18.81 7.82 -21.63
C ASP A 341 17.42 8.42 -21.78
N THR A 342 16.87 8.39 -23.02
CA THR A 342 15.50 8.84 -23.29
C THR A 342 14.45 8.00 -22.55
N TRP A 343 14.62 6.68 -22.54
CA TRP A 343 13.71 5.79 -21.85
C TRP A 343 13.70 6.04 -20.34
N TYR A 344 14.87 6.07 -19.73
CA TYR A 344 14.97 6.26 -18.29
C TYR A 344 14.54 7.64 -17.84
N GLU A 345 14.78 8.69 -18.63
CA GLU A 345 14.29 10.02 -18.31
C GLU A 345 12.76 10.09 -18.39
N ILE A 346 12.16 9.56 -19.45
CA ILE A 346 10.68 9.46 -19.57
C ILE A 346 10.11 8.64 -18.41
N TYR A 347 10.75 7.52 -18.05
CA TYR A 347 10.32 6.67 -16.95
C TYR A 347 10.44 7.36 -15.60
N ASP A 348 11.53 8.08 -15.34
CA ASP A 348 11.73 8.81 -14.08
C ASP A 348 10.67 9.91 -13.89
N GLN A 349 10.39 10.66 -14.93
CA GLN A 349 9.36 11.70 -14.93
C GLN A 349 7.95 11.11 -14.73
N PHE A 350 7.62 10.05 -15.46
CA PHE A 350 6.38 9.30 -15.32
C PHE A 350 6.22 8.74 -13.90
N SER A 351 7.26 8.10 -13.36
CA SER A 351 7.24 7.53 -12.02
C SER A 351 7.05 8.59 -10.95
N GLY A 352 7.58 9.79 -11.15
CA GLY A 352 7.37 10.94 -10.27
C GLY A 352 5.90 11.33 -10.19
N ILE A 353 5.20 11.36 -11.32
CA ILE A 353 3.76 11.66 -11.39
C ILE A 353 2.94 10.57 -10.70
N GLU A 354 3.15 9.33 -11.07
CA GLU A 354 2.40 8.19 -10.54
C GLU A 354 2.51 8.10 -9.01
N THR A 355 3.71 8.21 -8.47
CA THR A 355 3.91 8.14 -7.01
C THR A 355 3.31 9.34 -6.29
N THR A 356 3.42 10.53 -6.88
CA THR A 356 2.83 11.74 -6.30
C THR A 356 1.30 11.66 -6.32
N GLY A 357 0.71 11.20 -7.41
CA GLY A 357 -0.72 10.97 -7.53
C GLY A 357 -1.26 9.95 -6.52
N TRP A 358 -0.46 8.97 -6.14
CA TRP A 358 -0.86 7.99 -5.12
C TRP A 358 -0.79 8.54 -3.69
N ARG A 359 0.09 9.51 -3.44
CA ARG A 359 0.21 10.15 -2.13
C ARG A 359 -0.93 11.12 -1.84
N ASP A 360 -1.44 11.77 -2.85
CA ASP A 360 -2.48 12.78 -2.71
C ASP A 360 -3.39 12.81 -3.93
N PRO A 361 -4.31 11.83 -4.07
CA PRO A 361 -5.23 11.80 -5.19
C PRO A 361 -6.27 12.91 -5.16
N GLU A 362 -6.46 13.59 -4.04
CA GLU A 362 -7.34 14.78 -3.96
C GLU A 362 -6.59 16.04 -4.39
N ASN A 363 -5.28 16.04 -4.26
CA ASN A 363 -4.40 17.11 -4.69
C ASN A 363 -3.61 16.68 -5.94
N TYR A 364 -4.31 16.38 -6.97
CA TYR A 364 -3.76 16.48 -8.33
C TYR A 364 -3.12 17.84 -8.67
N PRO A 365 -3.02 18.82 -7.80
CA PRO A 365 -2.35 20.08 -8.07
C PRO A 365 -0.84 20.06 -7.89
N TYR A 366 -0.22 18.96 -7.59
CA TYR A 366 1.18 18.79 -7.95
C TYR A 366 1.42 18.99 -9.46
N THR A 367 0.34 18.99 -10.25
CA THR A 367 0.33 19.57 -11.59
C THR A 367 1.02 20.92 -11.68
N ALA A 368 0.84 21.82 -10.73
CA ALA A 368 1.47 23.14 -10.81
C ALA A 368 2.99 23.09 -10.62
N ALA A 369 3.50 22.24 -9.76
CA ALA A 369 4.94 22.04 -9.56
C ALA A 369 5.55 21.25 -10.73
N ILE A 370 4.81 20.34 -11.34
CA ILE A 370 5.24 19.53 -12.47
C ILE A 370 5.18 20.34 -13.78
N ILE A 371 4.13 21.14 -13.99
CA ILE A 371 3.96 21.98 -15.20
C ILE A 371 4.93 23.16 -15.23
N GLY A 372 5.35 23.68 -14.10
CA GLY A 372 6.26 24.84 -13.99
C GLY A 372 7.75 24.50 -13.81
N GLY A 373 8.11 23.26 -13.58
CA GLY A 373 9.46 22.85 -13.22
C GLY A 373 9.81 21.42 -13.60
N THR A 374 11.02 21.00 -13.28
CA THR A 374 11.39 19.58 -13.32
C THR A 374 10.57 18.86 -12.22
N PRO A 375 9.82 17.80 -12.55
CA PRO A 375 9.11 17.05 -11.54
C PRO A 375 10.07 16.58 -10.44
N PRO A 376 9.65 16.59 -9.18
CA PRO A 376 10.48 16.03 -8.13
C PRO A 376 10.76 14.56 -8.45
N ARG A 377 12.02 14.17 -8.38
CA ARG A 377 12.42 12.78 -8.59
C ARG A 377 11.63 11.89 -7.63
N ASN A 378 11.04 10.85 -8.19
CA ASN A 378 10.36 9.86 -7.40
C ASN A 378 11.37 9.08 -6.55
N ARG A 379 11.42 9.37 -5.27
CA ARG A 379 12.27 8.64 -4.33
C ARG A 379 11.96 7.14 -4.25
N TYR A 380 10.76 6.75 -4.70
CA TYR A 380 10.32 5.36 -4.71
C TYR A 380 10.65 4.61 -5.99
N ALA A 381 10.78 5.30 -7.12
CA ALA A 381 11.15 4.66 -8.38
C ALA A 381 12.57 4.07 -8.35
N GLN A 382 13.45 4.65 -7.53
CA GLN A 382 14.81 4.15 -7.34
C GLN A 382 14.91 3.03 -6.31
N SER A 383 13.85 2.78 -5.54
CA SER A 383 13.83 1.75 -4.53
C SER A 383 13.24 0.46 -5.09
N THR A 384 14.09 -0.39 -5.60
CA THR A 384 13.74 -1.79 -5.89
C THR A 384 13.61 -2.63 -4.63
N THR A 385 13.98 -2.09 -3.48
CA THR A 385 13.90 -2.74 -2.18
C THR A 385 13.04 -1.90 -1.24
N LEU A 386 12.17 -2.58 -0.52
CA LEU A 386 11.29 -1.97 0.47
C LEU A 386 12.00 -1.33 1.65
N THR A 387 13.33 -1.37 1.67
CA THR A 387 14.15 -0.78 2.72
C THR A 387 14.32 0.73 2.59
N GLN A 388 13.85 1.35 1.51
CA GLN A 388 14.03 2.77 1.23
C GLN A 388 12.73 3.55 1.21
N PHE A 389 11.84 3.28 2.16
CA PHE A 389 10.72 4.19 2.37
C PHE A 389 11.21 5.53 2.93
N PRO A 390 10.63 6.66 2.47
CA PRO A 390 10.87 7.92 3.17
C PRO A 390 10.39 7.78 4.58
N GLY A 391 11.20 8.16 5.52
CA GLY A 391 10.90 7.96 6.91
C GLY A 391 11.74 6.89 7.56
N ASN A 392 12.87 6.63 6.98
CA ASN A 392 13.95 5.91 7.58
C ASN A 392 13.59 4.49 8.07
N PRO A 393 13.80 3.48 7.27
CA PRO A 393 13.62 2.12 7.73
C PRO A 393 14.55 1.88 8.91
N LEU A 394 14.04 1.31 9.93
CA LEU A 394 14.84 0.87 11.05
C LEU A 394 15.72 -0.27 10.64
N SER A 395 16.85 0.07 10.17
CA SER A 395 17.84 -0.95 9.87
C SER A 395 18.44 -1.57 11.11
N THR A 396 18.49 -0.84 12.22
CA THR A 396 19.43 -1.22 13.29
C THR A 396 18.90 -1.10 14.69
N GLY A 397 17.67 -0.85 14.91
CA GLY A 397 17.18 -0.58 16.26
C GLY A 397 17.96 0.52 17.01
N ASN A 398 18.99 1.12 16.39
CA ASN A 398 19.69 2.26 16.97
C ASN A 398 18.88 3.54 16.86
N GLN A 399 17.79 3.47 16.11
CA GLN A 399 16.91 4.59 15.88
C GLN A 399 15.59 4.47 16.64
N ASP A 400 15.43 3.41 17.41
CA ASP A 400 14.34 3.35 18.36
C ASP A 400 14.60 4.39 19.46
N PRO A 401 13.76 5.42 19.56
CA PRO A 401 13.91 6.44 20.59
C PRO A 401 13.91 5.86 22.00
N VAL A 402 13.36 4.66 22.18
CA VAL A 402 13.38 3.95 23.47
C VAL A 402 14.80 3.56 23.91
N ARG A 403 15.73 3.38 22.97
CA ARG A 403 17.11 3.03 23.34
C ARG A 403 17.89 4.15 24.00
N GLN A 404 17.52 5.38 23.76
CA GLN A 404 18.21 6.54 24.34
C GLN A 404 17.74 6.82 25.76
N GLU A 405 16.65 6.20 26.18
CA GLU A 405 16.03 6.40 27.48
C GLU A 405 16.22 5.23 28.44
N ALA A 406 17.24 4.38 28.23
CA ALA A 406 17.58 3.33 29.17
C ALA A 406 17.91 3.96 30.51
N PRO A 407 17.29 3.55 31.61
CA PRO A 407 17.49 4.16 32.92
C PRO A 407 18.93 4.00 33.36
N ARG A 408 19.41 5.01 33.97
CA ARG A 408 20.64 4.96 34.79
C ARG A 408 20.42 4.11 36.01
#